data_841508ca64bf807b9ae80c49ead05a33
#
_entry.id   841508ca64bf807b9ae80c49ead05a33
#
_cell.length_a   1.000
_cell.length_b   1.000
_cell.length_c   1.000
_cell.angle_alpha   90.00
_cell.angle_beta   90.00
_cell.angle_gamma   90.00
#
_symmetry.space_group_name_H-M   'P 1'
#
loop_
_entity.id
_entity.type
_entity.pdbx_description
1 polymer ?
#
loop_
_entity_poly.entity_id
_entity_poly.type
_entity_poly.pdbx_seq_one_letter_code
_entity_poly.pdbx_strand_id
1 'polypeptide(L)'
;MSKLPGNAGVSLLGDKTLDFYRDPVIFCRQRIEKHSSRVFLCRLINKPTVFICSVEGMRELLCEKSNIFLKDPTDFMTNVYGDTVVTMNGEEACLLRLSLNHLFTGTCLESSSNYMSSVCDHCLKNLSISEQPQSVYSIFKRLGAELVLGLFLNVRAEDQPEVFQEIMELCTEHWHGLISVPVTVKVPLWTSGFAKALDARSKLMEIIKDKLENDTEGFVGALGSLPFPNAGSAAQHLLLLISALIPKALASLLTSFTLALGGPEQRESRQEAIRNPDHLHRVLLEVQRLWPPFIGGRRIAEKESTLADFCVPKDYGAVYVSYFIHRDPEVFQQPDSFLPERWSGRKFADTC
;
A
#
# COMPACT_ATOMS: atom_id res chain seq x y z
N MET A 1 -8.44 -19.47 27.82
CA MET A 1 -7.81 -18.63 26.77
C MET A 1 -6.37 -18.39 27.14
N SER A 2 -5.46 -18.57 26.20
CA SER A 2 -4.03 -18.34 26.41
C SER A 2 -3.77 -16.85 26.58
N LYS A 3 -2.77 -16.51 27.42
CA LYS A 3 -2.33 -15.13 27.60
C LYS A 3 -1.54 -14.71 26.36
N LEU A 4 -1.83 -13.51 25.81
CA LEU A 4 -1.06 -12.92 24.70
C LEU A 4 0.43 -12.89 25.05
N PRO A 5 1.32 -13.46 24.22
CA PRO A 5 2.76 -13.32 24.37
C PRO A 5 3.20 -11.87 24.27
N GLY A 6 4.15 -11.46 25.06
CA GLY A 6 4.65 -10.06 25.06
C GLY A 6 3.96 -9.18 26.09
N ASN A 7 4.21 -7.87 25.99
CA ASN A 7 3.71 -6.88 26.94
C ASN A 7 3.58 -5.51 26.26
N ALA A 8 2.47 -4.84 26.48
CA ALA A 8 2.26 -3.47 26.01
C ALA A 8 3.05 -2.41 26.83
N GLY A 9 3.58 -2.76 28.00
CA GLY A 9 4.26 -1.82 28.86
C GLY A 9 3.39 -0.66 29.36
N VAL A 10 4.02 0.32 29.98
CA VAL A 10 3.37 1.54 30.45
C VAL A 10 3.19 2.52 29.28
N SER A 11 2.09 3.30 29.29
CA SER A 11 1.85 4.35 28.30
C SER A 11 3.07 5.26 28.15
N LEU A 12 3.37 5.66 26.94
CA LEU A 12 4.54 6.44 26.49
C LEU A 12 5.88 5.70 26.68
N LEU A 13 6.23 5.26 27.89
CA LEU A 13 7.52 4.61 28.16
C LEU A 13 7.66 3.23 27.52
N GLY A 14 6.56 2.53 27.35
CA GLY A 14 6.53 1.20 26.69
C GLY A 14 6.32 1.26 25.19
N ASP A 15 6.21 2.45 24.58
CA ASP A 15 5.94 2.61 23.15
C ASP A 15 7.11 2.14 22.30
N LYS A 16 6.80 1.37 21.27
CA LYS A 16 7.75 0.76 20.34
C LYS A 16 7.63 1.30 18.91
N THR A 17 6.95 2.42 18.75
CA THR A 17 6.73 3.04 17.44
C THR A 17 8.04 3.32 16.71
N LEU A 18 9.02 3.94 17.37
CA LEU A 18 10.32 4.24 16.78
C LEU A 18 11.08 2.97 16.37
N ASP A 19 11.08 1.94 17.23
CA ASP A 19 11.74 0.67 16.95
C ASP A 19 11.11 0.01 15.70
N PHE A 20 9.77 0.02 15.61
CA PHE A 20 9.03 -0.54 14.47
C PHE A 20 9.27 0.26 13.19
N TYR A 21 9.21 1.59 13.23
CA TYR A 21 9.44 2.42 12.04
C TYR A 21 10.89 2.37 11.54
N ARG A 22 11.85 2.08 12.40
CA ARG A 22 13.25 1.91 12.00
C ARG A 22 13.45 0.69 11.12
N ASP A 23 12.93 -0.47 11.51
CA ASP A 23 12.97 -1.71 10.75
C ASP A 23 11.87 -2.67 11.23
N PRO A 24 10.72 -2.68 10.55
CA PRO A 24 9.59 -3.53 10.94
C PRO A 24 9.88 -5.03 10.79
N VAL A 25 10.79 -5.41 9.90
CA VAL A 25 11.15 -6.82 9.71
C VAL A 25 12.01 -7.31 10.88
N ILE A 26 13.08 -6.60 11.21
CA ILE A 26 13.92 -6.94 12.37
C ILE A 26 13.08 -6.90 13.65
N PHE A 27 12.24 -5.87 13.81
CA PHE A 27 11.35 -5.71 14.95
C PHE A 27 10.45 -6.92 15.18
N CYS A 28 9.76 -7.40 14.15
CA CYS A 28 8.87 -8.55 14.27
C CYS A 28 9.64 -9.85 14.45
N ARG A 29 10.72 -10.07 13.69
CA ARG A 29 11.56 -11.29 13.78
C ARG A 29 12.04 -11.53 15.20
N GLN A 30 12.65 -10.54 15.83
CA GLN A 30 13.14 -10.64 17.22
C GLN A 30 12.03 -11.02 18.20
N ARG A 31 10.79 -10.56 17.98
CA ARG A 31 9.68 -10.85 18.87
C ARG A 31 9.08 -12.22 18.63
N ILE A 32 8.98 -12.65 17.38
CA ILE A 32 8.57 -14.00 17.01
C ILE A 32 9.55 -15.02 17.65
N GLU A 33 10.84 -14.80 17.52
CA GLU A 33 11.88 -15.66 18.11
C GLU A 33 11.80 -15.64 19.63
N LYS A 34 11.75 -14.44 20.25
CA LYS A 34 11.68 -14.29 21.70
C LYS A 34 10.48 -14.96 22.36
N HIS A 35 9.33 -14.91 21.68
CA HIS A 35 8.08 -15.41 22.25
C HIS A 35 7.68 -16.79 21.69
N SER A 36 8.44 -17.32 20.73
CA SER A 36 8.09 -18.54 19.99
C SER A 36 6.65 -18.53 19.49
N SER A 37 6.19 -17.34 19.04
CA SER A 37 4.82 -17.10 18.60
C SER A 37 4.77 -16.10 17.46
N ARG A 38 3.95 -16.38 16.47
CA ARG A 38 3.65 -15.47 15.35
C ARG A 38 2.56 -14.43 15.69
N VAL A 39 2.06 -14.48 16.93
CA VAL A 39 1.14 -13.48 17.49
C VAL A 39 1.72 -12.96 18.79
N PHE A 40 1.87 -11.65 18.93
CA PHE A 40 2.44 -11.04 20.12
C PHE A 40 1.89 -9.64 20.39
N LEU A 41 1.98 -9.20 21.65
CA LEU A 41 1.52 -7.90 22.13
C LEU A 41 2.71 -6.96 22.34
N CYS A 42 2.58 -5.74 21.84
CA CYS A 42 3.42 -4.61 22.26
C CYS A 42 2.63 -3.30 22.16
N ARG A 43 3.24 -2.15 22.47
CA ARG A 43 2.62 -0.85 22.30
C ARG A 43 3.13 -0.20 21.01
N LEU A 44 2.20 0.24 20.15
CA LEU A 44 2.48 0.93 18.90
C LEU A 44 1.58 2.18 18.79
N ILE A 45 2.17 3.32 18.48
CA ILE A 45 1.48 4.63 18.45
C ILE A 45 0.68 4.82 19.76
N ASN A 46 1.37 4.58 20.84
CA ASN A 46 0.88 4.64 22.23
C ASN A 46 -0.37 3.81 22.55
N LYS A 47 -0.78 2.87 21.66
CA LYS A 47 -1.90 1.93 21.89
C LYS A 47 -1.38 0.50 22.10
N PRO A 48 -1.92 -0.27 23.07
CA PRO A 48 -1.69 -1.72 23.09
C PRO A 48 -2.09 -2.33 21.76
N THR A 49 -1.19 -3.09 21.14
CA THR A 49 -1.36 -3.56 19.77
C THR A 49 -0.92 -5.00 19.64
N VAL A 50 -1.79 -5.85 19.13
CA VAL A 50 -1.52 -7.25 18.78
C VAL A 50 -0.94 -7.30 17.38
N PHE A 51 0.24 -7.89 17.22
CA PHE A 51 0.87 -8.14 15.93
C PHE A 51 0.51 -9.54 15.45
N ILE A 52 0.06 -9.64 14.21
CA ILE A 52 -0.36 -10.85 13.53
C ILE A 52 0.61 -11.15 12.40
N CYS A 53 1.34 -12.23 12.53
CA CYS A 53 2.36 -12.67 11.58
C CYS A 53 2.05 -14.09 11.01
N SER A 54 0.83 -14.60 11.19
CA SER A 54 0.32 -15.87 10.68
C SER A 54 -0.81 -15.68 9.68
N VAL A 55 -0.96 -16.64 8.74
CA VAL A 55 -2.05 -16.61 7.75
C VAL A 55 -3.40 -16.78 8.42
N GLU A 56 -3.50 -17.71 9.37
CA GLU A 56 -4.75 -17.96 10.11
C GLU A 56 -5.23 -16.71 10.86
N GLY A 57 -4.34 -16.07 11.64
CA GLY A 57 -4.71 -14.86 12.37
C GLY A 57 -5.08 -13.69 11.44
N MET A 58 -4.46 -13.59 10.25
CA MET A 58 -4.85 -12.62 9.23
C MET A 58 -6.25 -12.91 8.69
N ARG A 59 -6.57 -14.18 8.40
CA ARG A 59 -7.91 -14.58 7.91
C ARG A 59 -8.99 -14.23 8.92
N GLU A 60 -8.77 -14.57 10.19
CA GLU A 60 -9.68 -14.18 11.26
C GLU A 60 -9.88 -12.66 11.30
N LEU A 61 -8.77 -11.89 11.27
CA LEU A 61 -8.79 -10.44 11.39
C LEU A 61 -9.53 -9.76 10.24
N LEU A 62 -9.28 -10.17 9.00
CA LEU A 62 -9.74 -9.45 7.80
C LEU A 62 -11.03 -10.01 7.19
N CYS A 63 -11.35 -11.28 7.43
CA CYS A 63 -12.52 -11.96 6.86
C CYS A 63 -13.54 -12.30 7.93
N GLU A 64 -13.20 -13.18 8.85
CA GLU A 64 -14.16 -13.78 9.79
C GLU A 64 -14.66 -12.79 10.85
N LYS A 65 -13.78 -11.92 11.32
CA LYS A 65 -14.04 -10.94 12.39
C LYS A 65 -13.91 -9.48 11.92
N SER A 66 -14.03 -9.26 10.60
CA SER A 66 -13.93 -7.93 10.00
C SER A 66 -14.97 -6.92 10.52
N ASN A 67 -16.08 -7.40 11.03
CA ASN A 67 -17.12 -6.61 11.69
C ASN A 67 -16.81 -6.25 13.16
N ILE A 68 -15.75 -6.83 13.74
CA ILE A 68 -15.29 -6.57 15.11
C ILE A 68 -13.99 -5.77 15.07
N PHE A 69 -13.09 -6.10 14.14
CA PHE A 69 -11.82 -5.42 13.95
C PHE A 69 -11.95 -4.40 12.82
N LEU A 70 -12.32 -3.19 13.20
CA LEU A 70 -12.59 -2.09 12.26
C LEU A 70 -11.32 -1.32 11.91
N LYS A 71 -11.39 -0.53 10.86
CA LYS A 71 -10.38 0.50 10.58
C LYS A 71 -10.46 1.55 11.70
N ASP A 72 -9.31 1.96 12.22
CA ASP A 72 -9.23 2.93 13.31
C ASP A 72 -9.48 4.35 12.77
N PRO A 73 -10.63 4.97 13.09
CA PRO A 73 -10.93 6.33 12.61
C PRO A 73 -10.05 7.40 13.28
N THR A 74 -9.34 7.05 14.35
CA THR A 74 -8.40 7.93 15.05
C THR A 74 -6.96 7.73 14.57
N ASP A 75 -6.73 6.89 13.56
CA ASP A 75 -5.41 6.69 12.99
C ASP A 75 -4.93 7.97 12.28
N PHE A 76 -3.65 8.23 12.37
CA PHE A 76 -2.99 9.34 11.65
C PHE A 76 -3.23 9.29 10.13
N MET A 77 -3.59 8.13 9.58
CA MET A 77 -3.99 7.94 8.18
C MET A 77 -5.12 8.89 7.77
N THR A 78 -6.10 9.11 8.64
CA THR A 78 -7.20 10.06 8.40
C THR A 78 -6.68 11.49 8.28
N ASN A 79 -5.66 11.86 9.03
CA ASN A 79 -5.03 13.18 8.89
C ASN A 79 -4.31 13.34 7.55
N VAL A 80 -3.74 12.27 7.00
CA VAL A 80 -3.00 12.28 5.73
C VAL A 80 -3.93 12.19 4.54
N TYR A 81 -4.92 11.29 4.55
CA TYR A 81 -5.78 11.02 3.38
C TYR A 81 -7.23 11.46 3.52
N GLY A 82 -7.67 11.80 4.74
CA GLY A 82 -9.08 12.09 5.03
C GLY A 82 -9.95 10.82 5.11
N ASP A 83 -11.26 11.01 5.03
CA ASP A 83 -12.24 9.93 5.03
C ASP A 83 -12.35 9.34 3.63
N THR A 84 -11.78 8.16 3.46
CA THR A 84 -11.72 7.45 2.19
C THR A 84 -12.11 5.98 2.40
N VAL A 85 -12.29 5.23 1.32
CA VAL A 85 -12.60 3.79 1.37
C VAL A 85 -11.58 2.96 2.17
N VAL A 86 -10.37 3.48 2.41
CA VAL A 86 -9.35 2.80 3.22
C VAL A 86 -9.41 3.15 4.70
N THR A 87 -10.07 4.23 5.08
CA THR A 87 -10.24 4.69 6.47
C THR A 87 -11.66 4.52 7.00
N MET A 88 -12.67 4.60 6.13
CA MET A 88 -14.09 4.46 6.46
C MET A 88 -14.50 3.02 6.78
N ASN A 89 -15.52 2.86 7.60
CA ASN A 89 -16.18 1.60 7.95
C ASN A 89 -17.67 1.65 7.58
N GLY A 90 -18.36 0.50 7.66
CA GLY A 90 -19.80 0.41 7.51
C GLY A 90 -20.30 0.36 6.08
N GLU A 91 -21.63 0.48 5.94
CA GLU A 91 -22.35 0.31 4.67
C GLU A 91 -21.98 1.39 3.63
N GLU A 92 -21.84 2.63 4.06
CA GLU A 92 -21.44 3.75 3.19
C GLU A 92 -20.08 3.48 2.51
N ALA A 93 -19.09 2.98 3.26
CA ALA A 93 -17.79 2.60 2.72
C ALA A 93 -17.89 1.44 1.72
N CYS A 94 -18.81 0.48 1.95
CA CYS A 94 -19.05 -0.63 1.02
C CYS A 94 -19.67 -0.14 -0.28
N LEU A 95 -20.71 0.70 -0.21
CA LEU A 95 -21.38 1.26 -1.37
C LEU A 95 -20.41 2.13 -2.21
N LEU A 96 -19.62 2.97 -1.53
CA LEU A 96 -18.63 3.80 -2.21
C LEU A 96 -17.54 2.95 -2.89
N ARG A 97 -17.11 1.86 -2.26
CA ARG A 97 -16.15 0.93 -2.89
C ARG A 97 -16.73 0.25 -4.12
N LEU A 98 -18.00 -0.16 -4.08
CA LEU A 98 -18.67 -0.73 -5.24
C LEU A 98 -18.76 0.29 -6.39
N SER A 99 -19.14 1.53 -6.09
CA SER A 99 -19.19 2.62 -7.08
C SER A 99 -17.81 2.90 -7.69
N LEU A 100 -16.76 2.95 -6.88
CA LEU A 100 -15.38 3.12 -7.36
C LEU A 100 -14.92 1.96 -8.24
N ASN A 101 -15.32 0.72 -7.95
CA ASN A 101 -14.91 -0.44 -8.73
C ASN A 101 -15.33 -0.34 -10.21
N HIS A 102 -16.44 0.32 -10.51
CA HIS A 102 -16.89 0.53 -11.90
C HIS A 102 -15.89 1.37 -12.71
N LEU A 103 -15.14 2.27 -12.08
CA LEU A 103 -14.13 3.08 -12.76
C LEU A 103 -12.87 2.28 -13.15
N PHE A 104 -12.70 1.09 -12.58
CA PHE A 104 -11.53 0.21 -12.82
C PHE A 104 -11.90 -1.05 -13.62
N THR A 105 -13.09 -1.09 -14.24
CA THR A 105 -13.57 -2.25 -15.00
C THR A 105 -14.17 -1.84 -16.34
N GLY A 106 -14.32 -2.81 -17.25
CA GLY A 106 -15.00 -2.64 -18.54
C GLY A 106 -14.38 -1.55 -19.41
N THR A 107 -15.23 -0.76 -20.03
CA THR A 107 -14.84 0.28 -21.02
C THR A 107 -13.94 1.37 -20.43
N CYS A 108 -14.06 1.69 -19.15
CA CYS A 108 -13.18 2.65 -18.47
C CYS A 108 -11.72 2.17 -18.42
N LEU A 109 -11.53 0.89 -18.16
CA LEU A 109 -10.19 0.28 -18.17
C LEU A 109 -9.66 0.12 -19.60
N GLU A 110 -10.49 -0.30 -20.53
CA GLU A 110 -10.13 -0.47 -21.94
C GLU A 110 -9.68 0.84 -22.58
N SER A 111 -10.40 1.95 -22.33
CA SER A 111 -10.03 3.27 -22.84
C SER A 111 -8.65 3.75 -22.34
N SER A 112 -8.24 3.30 -21.14
CA SER A 112 -6.96 3.63 -20.53
C SER A 112 -5.79 2.79 -21.09
N SER A 113 -6.09 1.65 -21.74
CA SER A 113 -5.05 0.68 -22.17
C SER A 113 -4.06 1.27 -23.16
N ASN A 114 -4.54 2.04 -24.14
CA ASN A 114 -3.68 2.65 -25.16
C ASN A 114 -2.72 3.68 -24.54
N TYR A 115 -3.20 4.50 -23.60
CA TYR A 115 -2.37 5.44 -22.88
C TYR A 115 -1.31 4.72 -22.04
N MET A 116 -1.70 3.69 -21.28
CA MET A 116 -0.75 2.90 -20.48
C MET A 116 0.35 2.27 -21.35
N SER A 117 -0.02 1.69 -22.49
CA SER A 117 0.94 1.12 -23.44
C SER A 117 1.91 2.16 -23.99
N SER A 118 1.40 3.33 -24.38
CA SER A 118 2.24 4.45 -24.89
C SER A 118 3.27 4.93 -23.85
N VAL A 119 2.84 5.09 -22.59
CA VAL A 119 3.74 5.51 -21.50
C VAL A 119 4.80 4.44 -21.23
N CYS A 120 4.42 3.17 -21.22
CA CYS A 120 5.37 2.06 -21.04
C CYS A 120 6.39 1.99 -22.20
N ASP A 121 5.95 2.11 -23.45
CA ASP A 121 6.82 2.13 -24.63
C ASP A 121 7.81 3.30 -24.61
N HIS A 122 7.32 4.48 -24.21
CA HIS A 122 8.18 5.65 -24.05
C HIS A 122 9.24 5.43 -22.96
N CYS A 123 8.87 4.91 -21.83
CA CYS A 123 9.76 4.55 -20.73
C CYS A 123 10.85 3.56 -21.19
N LEU A 124 10.46 2.48 -21.88
CA LEU A 124 11.37 1.45 -22.37
C LEU A 124 12.33 1.97 -23.44
N LYS A 125 11.87 2.84 -24.36
CA LYS A 125 12.72 3.49 -25.35
C LYS A 125 13.79 4.36 -24.69
N ASN A 126 13.42 5.15 -23.68
CA ASN A 126 14.37 6.00 -22.95
C ASN A 126 15.43 5.19 -22.18
N LEU A 127 15.06 4.02 -21.66
CA LEU A 127 16.00 3.11 -21.02
C LEU A 127 17.03 2.53 -22.00
N SER A 128 16.60 2.19 -23.22
CA SER A 128 17.48 1.61 -24.23
C SER A 128 18.54 2.58 -24.78
N ILE A 129 18.32 3.89 -24.63
CA ILE A 129 19.21 4.96 -25.12
C ILE A 129 20.25 5.37 -24.05
N SER A 130 19.99 5.11 -22.78
CA SER A 130 20.86 5.53 -21.69
C SER A 130 22.11 4.65 -21.57
N GLU A 131 23.29 5.23 -21.72
CA GLU A 131 24.57 4.56 -21.49
C GLU A 131 25.02 4.57 -20.02
N GLN A 132 24.35 5.34 -19.17
CA GLN A 132 24.68 5.47 -17.75
C GLN A 132 23.84 4.55 -16.88
N PRO A 133 24.43 3.95 -15.81
CA PRO A 133 23.67 3.20 -14.83
C PRO A 133 22.57 4.05 -14.20
N GLN A 134 21.36 3.53 -14.18
CA GLN A 134 20.20 4.22 -13.60
C GLN A 134 19.61 3.44 -12.43
N SER A 135 19.03 4.15 -11.48
CA SER A 135 18.27 3.53 -10.40
C SER A 135 16.97 2.96 -10.93
N VAL A 136 16.83 1.64 -10.89
CA VAL A 136 15.61 0.91 -11.31
C VAL A 136 14.36 1.44 -10.57
N TYR A 137 14.48 1.68 -9.27
CA TYR A 137 13.37 2.23 -8.49
C TYR A 137 12.97 3.64 -8.95
N SER A 138 13.94 4.50 -9.28
CA SER A 138 13.67 5.86 -9.75
C SER A 138 12.92 5.86 -11.08
N ILE A 139 13.28 4.94 -11.98
CA ILE A 139 12.62 4.75 -13.27
C ILE A 139 11.15 4.36 -13.05
N PHE A 140 10.90 3.33 -12.27
CA PHE A 140 9.54 2.85 -12.04
C PHE A 140 8.72 3.80 -11.17
N LYS A 141 9.35 4.57 -10.29
CA LYS A 141 8.70 5.66 -9.57
C LYS A 141 8.17 6.73 -10.53
N ARG A 142 8.98 7.14 -11.52
CA ARG A 142 8.57 8.07 -12.54
C ARG A 142 7.48 7.49 -13.43
N LEU A 143 7.67 6.26 -13.94
CA LEU A 143 6.66 5.54 -14.73
C LEU A 143 5.32 5.46 -13.99
N GLY A 144 5.33 5.09 -12.71
CA GLY A 144 4.12 5.04 -11.89
C GLY A 144 3.45 6.41 -11.74
N ALA A 145 4.23 7.49 -11.61
CA ALA A 145 3.69 8.85 -11.57
C ALA A 145 3.10 9.26 -12.93
N GLU A 146 3.78 9.01 -14.04
CA GLU A 146 3.26 9.30 -15.38
C GLU A 146 1.93 8.59 -15.67
N LEU A 147 1.85 7.31 -15.31
CA LEU A 147 0.62 6.53 -15.46
C LEU A 147 -0.52 7.13 -14.63
N VAL A 148 -0.31 7.37 -13.32
CA VAL A 148 -1.42 7.78 -12.45
C VAL A 148 -1.83 9.24 -12.65
N LEU A 149 -0.88 10.15 -12.89
CA LEU A 149 -1.21 11.56 -13.11
C LEU A 149 -1.91 11.76 -14.45
N GLY A 150 -1.47 11.04 -15.49
CA GLY A 150 -2.16 11.09 -16.78
C GLY A 150 -3.54 10.45 -16.77
N LEU A 151 -3.71 9.30 -16.08
CA LEU A 151 -4.99 8.61 -16.00
C LEU A 151 -5.98 9.32 -15.09
N PHE A 152 -5.54 9.76 -13.91
CA PHE A 152 -6.44 10.22 -12.84
C PHE A 152 -6.56 11.74 -12.72
N LEU A 153 -5.65 12.52 -13.30
CA LEU A 153 -5.69 13.97 -13.27
C LEU A 153 -5.59 14.63 -14.64
N ASN A 154 -5.51 13.86 -15.72
CA ASN A 154 -5.26 14.40 -17.07
C ASN A 154 -3.98 15.27 -17.15
N VAL A 155 -2.95 14.97 -16.31
CA VAL A 155 -1.68 15.69 -16.30
C VAL A 155 -0.59 14.79 -16.89
N ARG A 156 -0.13 15.12 -18.08
CA ARG A 156 0.89 14.36 -18.82
C ARG A 156 2.23 15.08 -18.78
N ALA A 157 3.30 14.32 -18.61
CA ALA A 157 4.66 14.88 -18.54
C ALA A 157 5.11 15.55 -19.85
N GLU A 158 4.59 15.08 -21.00
CA GLU A 158 4.88 15.64 -22.32
C GLU A 158 4.19 16.98 -22.60
N ASP A 159 2.95 17.15 -22.09
CA ASP A 159 2.12 18.33 -22.34
C ASP A 159 2.37 19.43 -21.30
N GLN A 160 2.60 19.07 -20.04
CA GLN A 160 2.68 19.96 -18.88
C GLN A 160 3.86 19.57 -17.96
N PRO A 161 5.11 19.61 -18.42
CA PRO A 161 6.26 19.04 -17.71
C PRO A 161 6.50 19.69 -16.33
N GLU A 162 6.29 20.99 -16.19
CA GLU A 162 6.49 21.71 -14.91
C GLU A 162 5.40 21.34 -13.89
N VAL A 163 4.15 21.34 -14.31
CA VAL A 163 2.99 20.95 -13.45
C VAL A 163 3.13 19.49 -13.04
N PHE A 164 3.49 18.60 -13.98
CA PHE A 164 3.75 17.20 -13.69
C PHE A 164 4.84 17.02 -12.63
N GLN A 165 5.95 17.74 -12.77
CA GLN A 165 7.07 17.64 -11.83
C GLN A 165 6.68 18.12 -10.44
N GLU A 166 5.98 19.26 -10.35
CA GLU A 166 5.49 19.80 -9.09
C GLU A 166 4.55 18.81 -8.36
N ILE A 167 3.56 18.26 -9.07
CA ILE A 167 2.61 17.30 -8.46
C ILE A 167 3.34 16.01 -8.04
N MET A 168 4.29 15.51 -8.84
CA MET A 168 5.08 14.33 -8.50
C MET A 168 5.91 14.53 -7.22
N GLU A 169 6.49 15.70 -7.03
CA GLU A 169 7.25 16.05 -5.83
C GLU A 169 6.32 16.16 -4.61
N LEU A 170 5.20 16.86 -4.73
CA LEU A 170 4.17 16.95 -3.69
C LEU A 170 3.62 15.57 -3.30
N CYS A 171 3.35 14.70 -4.26
CA CYS A 171 2.94 13.31 -4.00
C CYS A 171 4.03 12.52 -3.25
N THR A 172 5.28 12.79 -3.52
CA THR A 172 6.40 12.15 -2.81
C THR A 172 6.50 12.64 -1.37
N GLU A 173 6.41 13.94 -1.14
CA GLU A 173 6.38 14.51 0.23
C GLU A 173 5.17 14.03 1.02
N HIS A 174 3.99 14.03 0.39
CA HIS A 174 2.76 13.54 1.02
C HIS A 174 2.87 12.06 1.44
N TRP A 175 3.41 11.21 0.58
CA TRP A 175 3.64 9.80 0.91
C TRP A 175 4.55 9.61 2.11
N HIS A 176 5.55 10.47 2.30
CA HIS A 176 6.44 10.39 3.45
C HIS A 176 5.72 10.55 4.79
N GLY A 177 4.53 11.14 4.82
CA GLY A 177 3.69 11.18 6.01
C GLY A 177 3.27 9.82 6.53
N LEU A 178 3.12 8.80 5.65
CA LEU A 178 2.78 7.44 6.05
C LEU A 178 3.93 6.66 6.68
N ILE A 179 5.15 6.92 6.21
CA ILE A 179 6.35 6.22 6.66
C ILE A 179 7.15 7.02 7.69
N SER A 180 6.66 8.20 8.05
CA SER A 180 7.22 9.04 9.11
C SER A 180 6.51 8.78 10.43
N VAL A 181 7.23 8.96 11.55
CA VAL A 181 6.57 8.99 12.85
C VAL A 181 5.52 10.11 12.86
N PRO A 182 4.26 9.85 13.27
CA PRO A 182 3.16 10.81 13.16
C PRO A 182 3.24 11.91 14.23
N VAL A 183 4.29 12.71 14.17
CA VAL A 183 4.53 13.84 15.08
C VAL A 183 4.68 15.10 14.24
N THR A 184 3.83 16.10 14.52
CA THR A 184 3.89 17.40 13.87
C THR A 184 4.80 18.33 14.66
N VAL A 185 6.01 18.55 14.15
CA VAL A 185 6.97 19.51 14.72
C VAL A 185 7.44 20.46 13.62
N LYS A 186 7.28 21.75 13.86
CA LYS A 186 7.81 22.83 13.02
C LYS A 186 8.61 23.77 13.91
N VAL A 187 9.93 23.78 13.75
CA VAL A 187 10.86 24.69 14.43
C VAL A 187 11.74 25.39 13.39
N PRO A 188 12.36 26.52 13.71
CA PRO A 188 13.30 27.15 12.78
C PRO A 188 14.34 26.15 12.29
N LEU A 189 14.53 26.11 10.98
CA LEU A 189 15.46 25.25 10.25
C LEU A 189 15.11 23.75 10.21
N TRP A 190 14.01 23.29 10.84
CA TRP A 190 13.63 21.88 10.77
C TRP A 190 12.11 21.67 10.84
N THR A 191 11.60 20.85 9.94
CA THR A 191 10.19 20.43 9.89
C THR A 191 10.12 18.91 9.82
N SER A 192 9.29 18.30 10.66
CA SER A 192 9.10 16.82 10.63
C SER A 192 8.52 16.35 9.29
N GLY A 193 8.85 15.12 8.89
CA GLY A 193 8.32 14.52 7.66
C GLY A 193 6.79 14.49 7.65
N PHE A 194 6.16 14.24 8.78
CA PHE A 194 4.71 14.27 8.91
C PHE A 194 4.13 15.68 8.71
N ALA A 195 4.77 16.73 9.25
CA ALA A 195 4.32 18.11 9.04
C ALA A 195 4.47 18.54 7.57
N LYS A 196 5.56 18.17 6.90
CA LYS A 196 5.73 18.40 5.46
C LYS A 196 4.65 17.71 4.63
N ALA A 197 4.30 16.48 4.99
CA ALA A 197 3.25 15.74 4.31
C ALA A 197 1.87 16.42 4.42
N LEU A 198 1.54 17.01 5.57
CA LEU A 198 0.31 17.78 5.75
C LEU A 198 0.31 19.07 4.91
N ASP A 199 1.45 19.75 4.79
CA ASP A 199 1.60 20.92 3.91
C ASP A 199 1.45 20.52 2.42
N ALA A 200 2.09 19.43 2.00
CA ALA A 200 1.94 18.88 0.66
C ALA A 200 0.50 18.45 0.36
N ARG A 201 -0.18 17.83 1.36
CA ARG A 201 -1.61 17.50 1.26
C ARG A 201 -2.46 18.72 0.93
N SER A 202 -2.25 19.83 1.63
CA SER A 202 -3.05 21.04 1.41
C SER A 202 -2.93 21.55 -0.02
N LYS A 203 -1.70 21.63 -0.56
CA LYS A 203 -1.45 22.02 -1.95
C LYS A 203 -2.06 21.03 -2.96
N LEU A 204 -1.87 19.72 -2.76
CA LEU A 204 -2.47 18.71 -3.63
C LEU A 204 -3.99 18.79 -3.63
N MET A 205 -4.62 19.03 -2.48
CA MET A 205 -6.07 19.17 -2.39
C MET A 205 -6.60 20.39 -3.15
N GLU A 206 -5.85 21.49 -3.22
CA GLU A 206 -6.20 22.67 -4.02
C GLU A 206 -6.15 22.32 -5.51
N ILE A 207 -5.06 21.71 -5.99
CA ILE A 207 -4.92 21.27 -7.39
C ILE A 207 -6.00 20.28 -7.79
N ILE A 208 -6.28 19.28 -6.92
CA ILE A 208 -7.29 18.25 -7.20
C ILE A 208 -8.70 18.84 -7.27
N LYS A 209 -9.04 19.78 -6.39
CA LYS A 209 -10.35 20.44 -6.42
C LYS A 209 -10.53 21.26 -7.68
N ASP A 210 -9.53 22.04 -8.08
CA ASP A 210 -9.55 22.79 -9.34
C ASP A 210 -9.79 21.84 -10.53
N LYS A 211 -9.11 20.70 -10.56
CA LYS A 211 -9.32 19.66 -11.58
C LYS A 211 -10.73 19.09 -11.57
N LEU A 212 -11.29 18.76 -10.40
CA LEU A 212 -12.68 18.26 -10.29
C LEU A 212 -13.74 19.27 -10.70
N GLU A 213 -13.46 20.57 -10.56
CA GLU A 213 -14.38 21.64 -10.96
C GLU A 213 -14.32 21.92 -12.47
N ASN A 214 -13.16 21.78 -13.09
CA ASN A 214 -12.93 22.19 -14.48
C ASN A 214 -12.90 21.03 -15.48
N ASP A 215 -12.51 19.82 -15.07
CA ASP A 215 -12.40 18.65 -15.95
C ASP A 215 -13.66 17.77 -15.84
N THR A 216 -14.47 17.75 -16.89
CA THR A 216 -15.71 16.93 -16.96
C THR A 216 -15.52 15.60 -17.69
N GLU A 217 -14.35 15.38 -18.28
CA GLU A 217 -14.04 14.19 -19.07
C GLU A 217 -13.07 13.24 -18.35
N GLY A 218 -12.93 12.03 -18.88
CA GLY A 218 -12.02 11.03 -18.39
C GLY A 218 -12.35 10.53 -16.97
N PHE A 219 -11.33 10.07 -16.28
CA PHE A 219 -11.49 9.53 -14.92
C PHE A 219 -11.94 10.60 -13.91
N VAL A 220 -11.43 11.81 -14.03
CA VAL A 220 -11.80 12.94 -13.14
C VAL A 220 -13.29 13.21 -13.21
N GLY A 221 -13.84 13.38 -14.42
CA GLY A 221 -15.27 13.62 -14.62
C GLY A 221 -16.13 12.44 -14.17
N ALA A 222 -15.71 11.22 -14.47
CA ALA A 222 -16.40 10.01 -14.03
C ALA A 222 -16.40 9.87 -12.50
N LEU A 223 -15.28 10.17 -11.83
CA LEU A 223 -15.20 10.17 -10.37
C LEU A 223 -16.08 11.26 -9.76
N GLY A 224 -16.04 12.48 -10.31
CA GLY A 224 -16.84 13.62 -9.83
C GLY A 224 -18.36 13.37 -9.91
N SER A 225 -18.82 12.50 -10.80
CA SER A 225 -20.23 12.10 -10.95
C SER A 225 -20.68 10.99 -9.99
N LEU A 226 -19.77 10.36 -9.22
CA LEU A 226 -20.16 9.37 -8.22
C LEU A 226 -20.87 10.01 -7.02
N PRO A 227 -21.72 9.25 -6.30
CA PRO A 227 -22.50 9.75 -5.18
C PRO A 227 -21.64 9.95 -3.91
N PHE A 228 -20.67 10.86 -3.97
CA PHE A 228 -19.90 11.24 -2.79
C PHE A 228 -20.73 12.14 -1.87
N PRO A 229 -20.53 12.05 -0.55
CA PRO A 229 -21.19 12.91 0.42
C PRO A 229 -20.94 14.41 0.18
N ASN A 230 -19.78 14.76 -0.37
CA ASN A 230 -19.38 16.11 -0.72
C ASN A 230 -18.18 16.11 -1.69
N ALA A 231 -17.92 17.24 -2.34
CA ALA A 231 -16.79 17.40 -3.27
C ALA A 231 -15.43 17.15 -2.63
N GLY A 232 -15.27 17.43 -1.33
CA GLY A 232 -14.03 17.13 -0.60
C GLY A 232 -13.76 15.64 -0.52
N SER A 233 -14.79 14.79 -0.44
CA SER A 233 -14.66 13.34 -0.42
C SER A 233 -14.11 12.79 -1.75
N ALA A 234 -14.59 13.28 -2.88
CA ALA A 234 -14.05 12.93 -4.20
C ALA A 234 -12.55 13.30 -4.31
N ALA A 235 -12.20 14.53 -3.87
CA ALA A 235 -10.82 15.00 -3.88
C ALA A 235 -9.89 14.14 -2.99
N GLN A 236 -10.35 13.69 -1.83
CA GLN A 236 -9.59 12.80 -0.94
C GLN A 236 -9.33 11.43 -1.60
N HIS A 237 -10.29 10.89 -2.35
CA HIS A 237 -10.11 9.65 -3.08
C HIS A 237 -9.13 9.79 -4.24
N LEU A 238 -9.16 10.90 -4.99
CA LEU A 238 -8.13 11.19 -5.99
C LEU A 238 -6.75 11.31 -5.36
N LEU A 239 -6.62 12.04 -4.25
CA LEU A 239 -5.37 12.16 -3.51
C LEU A 239 -4.82 10.79 -3.11
N LEU A 240 -5.67 9.89 -2.61
CA LEU A 240 -5.30 8.53 -2.23
C LEU A 240 -4.75 7.74 -3.44
N LEU A 241 -5.40 7.85 -4.60
CA LEU A 241 -5.01 7.13 -5.82
C LEU A 241 -3.68 7.63 -6.38
N ILE A 242 -3.47 8.94 -6.46
CA ILE A 242 -2.28 9.52 -7.12
C ILE A 242 -1.04 9.53 -6.23
N SER A 243 -1.17 9.65 -4.90
CA SER A 243 0.00 9.83 -4.03
C SER A 243 0.45 8.55 -3.31
N ALA A 244 -0.43 7.57 -3.11
CA ALA A 244 -0.15 6.43 -2.26
C ALA A 244 -0.27 5.07 -2.95
N LEU A 245 -1.51 4.64 -3.16
CA LEU A 245 -1.79 3.22 -3.40
C LEU A 245 -1.16 2.71 -4.69
N ILE A 246 -1.40 3.40 -5.81
CA ILE A 246 -1.03 2.87 -7.12
C ILE A 246 0.45 3.14 -7.46
N PRO A 247 0.96 4.39 -7.47
CA PRO A 247 2.30 4.64 -7.99
C PRO A 247 3.40 3.99 -7.15
N LYS A 248 3.23 3.95 -5.81
CA LYS A 248 4.24 3.38 -4.91
C LYS A 248 4.22 1.85 -4.94
N ALA A 249 3.02 1.24 -4.95
CA ALA A 249 2.88 -0.20 -5.07
C ALA A 249 3.44 -0.70 -6.41
N LEU A 250 3.13 -0.01 -7.52
CA LEU A 250 3.61 -0.35 -8.85
C LEU A 250 5.14 -0.22 -8.94
N ALA A 251 5.71 0.89 -8.50
CA ALA A 251 7.16 1.09 -8.50
C ALA A 251 7.90 0.03 -7.68
N SER A 252 7.38 -0.30 -6.50
CA SER A 252 7.92 -1.37 -5.64
C SER A 252 7.85 -2.74 -6.30
N LEU A 253 6.69 -3.08 -6.87
CA LEU A 253 6.46 -4.36 -7.54
C LEU A 253 7.38 -4.53 -8.75
N LEU A 254 7.45 -3.54 -9.64
CA LEU A 254 8.30 -3.60 -10.84
C LEU A 254 9.79 -3.63 -10.49
N THR A 255 10.20 -2.90 -9.44
CA THR A 255 11.58 -2.98 -8.94
C THR A 255 11.90 -4.38 -8.43
N SER A 256 11.05 -4.95 -7.59
CA SER A 256 11.24 -6.29 -7.05
C SER A 256 11.22 -7.35 -8.14
N PHE A 257 10.32 -7.23 -9.12
CA PHE A 257 10.26 -8.10 -10.30
C PHE A 257 11.57 -8.05 -11.11
N THR A 258 12.08 -6.85 -11.38
CA THR A 258 13.33 -6.66 -12.13
C THR A 258 14.52 -7.26 -11.38
N LEU A 259 14.60 -7.04 -10.06
CA LEU A 259 15.67 -7.58 -9.24
C LEU A 259 15.57 -9.12 -9.12
N ALA A 260 14.36 -9.65 -8.96
CA ALA A 260 14.14 -11.09 -8.85
C ALA A 260 14.57 -11.84 -10.11
N LEU A 261 14.36 -11.27 -11.30
CA LEU A 261 14.74 -11.88 -12.58
C LEU A 261 16.08 -11.40 -13.13
N GLY A 262 16.74 -10.42 -12.49
CA GLY A 262 17.95 -9.76 -13.00
C GLY A 262 19.21 -10.61 -12.92
N GLY A 263 19.28 -11.58 -12.00
CA GLY A 263 20.44 -12.43 -11.78
C GLY A 263 20.71 -13.38 -12.95
N PRO A 264 21.98 -13.79 -13.14
CA PRO A 264 22.36 -14.74 -14.20
C PRO A 264 21.68 -16.12 -13.99
N GLU A 265 21.45 -16.51 -12.75
CA GLU A 265 20.76 -17.76 -12.36
C GLU A 265 19.29 -17.78 -12.78
N GLN A 266 18.68 -16.63 -13.03
CA GLN A 266 17.28 -16.49 -13.45
C GLN A 266 17.10 -16.41 -14.97
N ARG A 267 18.14 -16.68 -15.75
CA ARG A 267 18.09 -16.55 -17.21
C ARG A 267 16.97 -17.36 -17.86
N GLU A 268 16.82 -18.63 -17.43
CA GLU A 268 15.79 -19.52 -17.96
C GLU A 268 14.39 -19.05 -17.58
N SER A 269 14.15 -18.70 -16.32
CA SER A 269 12.87 -18.17 -15.84
C SER A 269 12.50 -16.87 -16.55
N ARG A 270 13.48 -15.99 -16.79
CA ARG A 270 13.28 -14.74 -17.53
C ARG A 270 12.89 -15.00 -18.99
N GLN A 271 13.54 -15.93 -19.67
CA GLN A 271 13.20 -16.29 -21.04
C GLN A 271 11.82 -16.94 -21.14
N GLU A 272 11.48 -17.79 -20.17
CA GLU A 272 10.16 -18.40 -20.11
C GLU A 272 9.08 -17.37 -19.83
N ALA A 273 9.28 -16.41 -18.92
CA ALA A 273 8.34 -15.34 -18.64
C ALA A 273 8.00 -14.45 -19.86
N ILE A 274 8.95 -14.30 -20.79
CA ILE A 274 8.72 -13.58 -22.06
C ILE A 274 7.81 -14.36 -23.02
N ARG A 275 7.88 -15.69 -22.99
CA ARG A 275 7.20 -16.55 -23.96
C ARG A 275 5.87 -17.11 -23.45
N ASN A 276 5.74 -17.24 -22.14
CA ASN A 276 4.65 -17.92 -21.47
C ASN A 276 3.96 -16.99 -20.44
N PRO A 277 2.78 -16.45 -20.78
CA PRO A 277 2.03 -15.58 -19.87
C PRO A 277 1.68 -16.23 -18.53
N ASP A 278 1.45 -17.55 -18.50
CA ASP A 278 1.16 -18.25 -17.23
C ASP A 278 2.40 -18.30 -16.33
N HIS A 279 3.59 -18.48 -16.91
CA HIS A 279 4.82 -18.39 -16.14
C HIS A 279 5.07 -16.97 -15.64
N LEU A 280 4.87 -15.95 -16.49
CA LEU A 280 4.95 -14.54 -16.07
C LEU A 280 4.02 -14.26 -14.89
N HIS A 281 2.79 -14.76 -14.95
CA HIS A 281 1.83 -14.62 -13.86
C HIS A 281 2.31 -15.27 -12.57
N ARG A 282 2.85 -16.51 -12.63
CA ARG A 282 3.44 -17.18 -11.46
C ARG A 282 4.61 -16.40 -10.86
N VAL A 283 5.48 -15.86 -11.72
CA VAL A 283 6.59 -14.99 -11.29
C VAL A 283 6.06 -13.75 -10.56
N LEU A 284 5.03 -13.09 -11.09
CA LEU A 284 4.42 -11.91 -10.44
C LEU A 284 3.82 -12.24 -9.06
N LEU A 285 3.13 -13.37 -8.94
CA LEU A 285 2.59 -13.82 -7.65
C LEU A 285 3.69 -14.10 -6.63
N GLU A 286 4.79 -14.73 -7.06
CA GLU A 286 5.90 -15.04 -6.17
C GLU A 286 6.68 -13.77 -5.75
N VAL A 287 6.83 -12.81 -6.65
CA VAL A 287 7.39 -11.48 -6.33
C VAL A 287 6.53 -10.77 -5.29
N GLN A 288 5.19 -10.74 -5.48
CA GLN A 288 4.28 -10.12 -4.51
C GLN A 288 4.30 -10.81 -3.14
N ARG A 289 4.45 -12.14 -3.13
CA ARG A 289 4.59 -12.89 -1.89
C ARG A 289 5.87 -12.52 -1.14
N LEU A 290 7.01 -12.54 -1.83
CA LEU A 290 8.31 -12.29 -1.19
C LEU A 290 8.55 -10.82 -0.87
N TRP A 291 8.09 -9.92 -1.71
CA TRP A 291 8.30 -8.48 -1.56
C TRP A 291 6.99 -7.71 -1.66
N PRO A 292 6.08 -7.89 -0.68
CA PRO A 292 4.82 -7.15 -0.67
C PRO A 292 5.11 -5.64 -0.61
N PRO A 293 4.43 -4.83 -1.42
CA PRO A 293 4.69 -3.38 -1.51
C PRO A 293 4.34 -2.63 -0.22
N PHE A 294 3.49 -3.22 0.63
CA PHE A 294 3.10 -2.66 1.93
C PHE A 294 3.43 -3.63 3.05
N ILE A 295 3.86 -3.08 4.19
CA ILE A 295 4.21 -3.87 5.37
C ILE A 295 3.02 -4.64 5.94
N GLY A 296 1.81 -4.11 5.76
CA GLY A 296 0.57 -4.65 6.30
C GLY A 296 -0.48 -3.58 6.52
N GLY A 297 -1.37 -3.80 7.47
CA GLY A 297 -2.39 -2.82 7.82
C GLY A 297 -2.81 -2.95 9.27
N ARG A 298 -3.57 -1.95 9.74
CA ARG A 298 -4.02 -1.83 11.12
C ARG A 298 -5.53 -1.90 11.23
N ARG A 299 -5.99 -2.47 12.33
CA ARG A 299 -7.39 -2.49 12.77
C ARG A 299 -7.45 -2.14 14.26
N ILE A 300 -8.65 -1.86 14.75
CA ILE A 300 -8.96 -1.67 16.16
C ILE A 300 -10.09 -2.62 16.57
N ALA A 301 -9.99 -3.22 17.75
CA ALA A 301 -11.06 -4.04 18.32
C ALA A 301 -12.18 -3.13 18.86
N GLU A 302 -13.35 -3.13 18.25
CA GLU A 302 -14.53 -2.35 18.71
C GLU A 302 -15.10 -2.91 20.01
N LYS A 303 -14.94 -4.20 20.21
CA LYS A 303 -15.32 -4.92 21.44
C LYS A 303 -14.30 -6.01 21.74
N GLU A 304 -14.32 -6.53 22.95
CA GLU A 304 -13.51 -7.70 23.30
C GLU A 304 -13.84 -8.87 22.38
N SER A 305 -12.80 -9.53 21.89
CA SER A 305 -12.92 -10.69 21.00
C SER A 305 -11.70 -11.59 21.10
N THR A 306 -11.75 -12.74 20.46
CA THR A 306 -10.58 -13.61 20.28
C THR A 306 -9.93 -13.34 18.93
N LEU A 307 -8.61 -13.53 18.85
CA LEU A 307 -7.85 -13.47 17.60
C LEU A 307 -6.67 -14.44 17.72
N ALA A 308 -6.59 -15.43 16.83
CA ALA A 308 -5.60 -16.50 16.88
C ALA A 308 -5.52 -17.15 18.29
N ASP A 309 -6.65 -17.54 18.86
CA ASP A 309 -6.83 -18.14 20.19
C ASP A 309 -6.50 -17.25 21.41
N PHE A 310 -6.15 -15.98 21.19
CA PHE A 310 -5.86 -15.03 22.25
C PHE A 310 -7.03 -14.06 22.47
N CYS A 311 -7.28 -13.72 23.74
CA CYS A 311 -8.22 -12.63 24.05
C CYS A 311 -7.62 -11.28 23.71
N VAL A 312 -8.35 -10.51 22.90
CA VAL A 312 -8.01 -9.13 22.52
C VAL A 312 -9.07 -8.21 23.12
N PRO A 313 -8.70 -7.39 24.11
CA PRO A 313 -9.62 -6.43 24.71
C PRO A 313 -10.11 -5.38 23.72
N LYS A 314 -11.25 -4.76 24.04
CA LYS A 314 -11.73 -3.56 23.34
C LYS A 314 -10.63 -2.49 23.28
N ASP A 315 -10.60 -1.70 22.20
CA ASP A 315 -9.70 -0.59 21.93
C ASP A 315 -8.23 -0.99 21.72
N TYR A 316 -7.90 -2.29 21.71
CA TYR A 316 -6.58 -2.74 21.30
C TYR A 316 -6.43 -2.64 19.77
N GLY A 317 -5.26 -2.18 19.33
CA GLY A 317 -4.86 -2.28 17.92
C GLY A 317 -4.58 -3.73 17.53
N ALA A 318 -4.79 -4.05 16.26
CA ALA A 318 -4.34 -5.28 15.62
C ALA A 318 -3.63 -4.93 14.32
N VAL A 319 -2.37 -5.33 14.18
CA VAL A 319 -1.55 -5.08 12.99
C VAL A 319 -1.20 -6.42 12.36
N TYR A 320 -1.60 -6.62 11.10
CA TYR A 320 -1.12 -7.75 10.31
C TYR A 320 0.13 -7.35 9.53
N VAL A 321 1.11 -8.25 9.46
CA VAL A 321 2.42 -7.95 8.86
C VAL A 321 2.66 -8.87 7.68
N SER A 322 2.37 -8.37 6.47
CA SER A 322 2.40 -9.10 5.19
C SER A 322 3.70 -9.85 4.96
N TYR A 323 4.85 -9.25 5.27
CA TYR A 323 6.16 -9.87 5.11
C TYR A 323 6.27 -11.24 5.79
N PHE A 324 5.77 -11.35 7.04
CA PHE A 324 5.81 -12.60 7.79
C PHE A 324 4.67 -13.54 7.42
N ILE A 325 3.49 -13.02 7.15
CA ILE A 325 2.33 -13.81 6.71
C ILE A 325 2.65 -14.56 5.42
N HIS A 326 3.24 -13.86 4.45
CA HIS A 326 3.64 -14.45 3.17
C HIS A 326 4.86 -15.39 3.28
N ARG A 327 5.48 -15.48 4.44
CA ARG A 327 6.57 -16.41 4.79
C ARG A 327 6.19 -17.35 5.92
N ASP A 328 4.90 -17.61 6.07
CA ASP A 328 4.43 -18.57 7.06
C ASP A 328 4.81 -20.00 6.64
N PRO A 329 5.68 -20.69 7.41
CA PRO A 329 6.17 -22.03 7.04
C PRO A 329 5.06 -23.09 7.10
N GLU A 330 3.97 -22.84 7.82
CA GLU A 330 2.80 -23.73 7.86
C GLU A 330 2.05 -23.74 6.53
N VAL A 331 2.19 -22.66 5.72
CA VAL A 331 1.51 -22.51 4.43
C VAL A 331 2.47 -22.63 3.25
N PHE A 332 3.67 -22.07 3.39
CA PHE A 332 4.64 -21.99 2.31
C PHE A 332 5.88 -22.84 2.61
N GLN A 333 6.06 -23.92 1.87
CA GLN A 333 7.31 -24.70 1.91
C GLN A 333 8.45 -23.84 1.36
N GLN A 334 9.64 -23.89 2.00
CA GLN A 334 10.78 -23.03 1.66
C GLN A 334 10.37 -21.56 1.53
N PRO A 335 9.87 -20.95 2.62
CA PRO A 335 9.16 -19.67 2.56
C PRO A 335 10.02 -18.49 2.06
N ASP A 336 11.33 -18.55 2.20
CA ASP A 336 12.26 -17.51 1.76
C ASP A 336 12.81 -17.71 0.33
N SER A 337 12.53 -18.87 -0.29
CA SER A 337 12.99 -19.19 -1.64
C SER A 337 12.03 -18.62 -2.69
N PHE A 338 12.62 -18.09 -3.78
CA PHE A 338 11.87 -17.64 -4.96
C PHE A 338 11.53 -18.83 -5.84
N LEU A 339 10.30 -19.30 -5.79
CA LEU A 339 9.81 -20.50 -6.46
C LEU A 339 8.48 -20.23 -7.16
N PRO A 340 8.47 -19.68 -8.39
CA PRO A 340 7.25 -19.41 -9.15
C PRO A 340 6.36 -20.64 -9.34
N GLU A 341 6.96 -21.84 -9.41
CA GLU A 341 6.24 -23.09 -9.64
C GLU A 341 5.29 -23.49 -8.49
N ARG A 342 5.42 -22.89 -7.30
CA ARG A 342 4.45 -23.09 -6.21
C ARG A 342 3.03 -22.65 -6.56
N TRP A 343 2.89 -21.81 -7.58
CA TRP A 343 1.61 -21.30 -8.09
C TRP A 343 1.05 -22.11 -9.24
N SER A 344 1.72 -23.20 -9.65
CA SER A 344 1.24 -24.09 -10.71
C SER A 344 -0.07 -24.75 -10.31
N GLY A 345 -1.09 -24.69 -11.19
CA GLY A 345 -2.41 -25.28 -10.98
C GLY A 345 -3.33 -24.52 -10.01
N ARG A 346 -2.88 -23.42 -9.42
CA ARG A 346 -3.73 -22.54 -8.59
C ARG A 346 -4.39 -21.46 -9.45
N LYS A 347 -5.70 -21.32 -9.33
CA LYS A 347 -6.42 -20.16 -9.91
C LYS A 347 -6.27 -18.96 -8.99
N PHE A 348 -6.32 -17.74 -9.55
CA PHE A 348 -6.21 -16.49 -8.80
C PHE A 348 -7.23 -16.41 -7.63
N ALA A 349 -8.42 -16.98 -7.83
CA ALA A 349 -9.46 -17.06 -6.81
C ALA A 349 -9.10 -17.92 -5.59
N ASP A 350 -8.11 -18.81 -5.71
CA ASP A 350 -7.67 -19.72 -4.63
C ASP A 350 -6.58 -19.08 -3.75
N THR A 351 -6.14 -17.87 -4.08
CA THR A 351 -5.03 -17.17 -3.42
C THR A 351 -5.46 -15.98 -2.54
N CYS A 352 -6.75 -15.71 -2.46
CA CYS A 352 -7.35 -14.65 -1.62
C CYS A 352 -7.92 -15.21 -0.31
#